data_bddad0b750cad9eb9acaed1dc0d9ca31
#
_entry.id   bddad0b750cad9eb9acaed1dc0d9ca31
#
_cell.length_a   1.000
_cell.length_b   1.000
_cell.length_c   1.000
_cell.angle_alpha   90.00
_cell.angle_beta   90.00
_cell.angle_gamma   90.00
#
_symmetry.space_group_name_H-M   'P 1'
#
loop_
_entity.id
_entity.type
_entity.pdbx_description
1 polymer ?
#
loop_
_entity_poly.entity_id
_entity_poly.type
_entity_poly.pdbx_seq_one_letter_code
_entity_poly.pdbx_strand_id
1 'polypeptide(L)'
;MNWGELKAAVAGYTHRDDLDALFPTFLQLAEQRIYIGEVNSPKVRVAAMRQFATLANGTRPSGFLEAIKVNEASSPDKTLDFCPLNRLSLERRAFSWDGQTLVLSDDQGFPLDLTYYAKLTTPVADSDSNWLTENAPSVYLASLLVEAYRWAMDDQAAAREANNYASAVNSLNSQDRAAQSSGSRLIVRGGR
;
A
#
# COMPACT_ATOMS: atom_id res chain seq x y z
N MET A 1 -11.56 -14.70 0.29
CA MET A 1 -12.92 -14.14 0.48
C MET A 1 -13.23 -13.19 -0.66
N ASN A 2 -14.47 -13.16 -1.16
CA ASN A 2 -14.94 -12.11 -2.06
C ASN A 2 -15.58 -10.94 -1.27
N TRP A 3 -15.96 -9.87 -1.98
CA TRP A 3 -16.55 -8.69 -1.35
C TRP A 3 -17.87 -8.97 -0.63
N GLY A 4 -18.75 -9.79 -1.23
CA GLY A 4 -20.03 -10.20 -0.61
C GLY A 4 -19.84 -10.97 0.70
N GLU A 5 -18.84 -11.85 0.75
CA GLU A 5 -18.50 -12.60 1.98
C GLU A 5 -17.93 -11.66 3.07
N LEU A 6 -17.15 -10.63 2.69
CA LEU A 6 -16.67 -9.62 3.64
C LEU A 6 -17.80 -8.79 4.23
N LYS A 7 -18.76 -8.34 3.38
CA LYS A 7 -19.96 -7.63 3.84
C LYS A 7 -20.78 -8.48 4.81
N ALA A 8 -21.03 -9.73 4.45
CA ALA A 8 -21.77 -10.65 5.31
C ALA A 8 -21.05 -10.91 6.64
N ALA A 9 -19.72 -11.00 6.63
CA ALA A 9 -18.93 -11.13 7.85
C ALA A 9 -19.07 -9.88 8.74
N VAL A 10 -18.94 -8.67 8.18
CA VAL A 10 -19.12 -7.41 8.95
C VAL A 10 -20.52 -7.34 9.57
N ALA A 11 -21.58 -7.65 8.79
CA ALA A 11 -22.95 -7.70 9.29
C ALA A 11 -23.10 -8.72 10.44
N GLY A 12 -22.50 -9.90 10.31
CA GLY A 12 -22.50 -10.94 11.34
C GLY A 12 -21.79 -10.49 12.63
N TYR A 13 -20.61 -9.87 12.53
CA TYR A 13 -19.85 -9.38 13.71
C TYR A 13 -20.54 -8.23 14.44
N THR A 14 -21.20 -7.36 13.70
CA THR A 14 -21.91 -6.20 14.27
C THR A 14 -23.35 -6.52 14.67
N HIS A 15 -23.88 -7.70 14.30
CA HIS A 15 -25.29 -8.09 14.45
C HIS A 15 -26.26 -7.08 13.82
N ARG A 16 -25.91 -6.56 12.63
CA ARG A 16 -26.67 -5.54 11.91
C ARG A 16 -26.90 -5.93 10.46
N ASP A 17 -28.08 -5.65 9.97
CA ASP A 17 -28.54 -5.87 8.60
C ASP A 17 -28.82 -4.59 7.80
N ASP A 18 -28.62 -3.43 8.43
CA ASP A 18 -28.88 -2.09 7.87
C ASP A 18 -27.62 -1.40 7.29
N LEU A 19 -26.52 -2.13 7.07
CA LEU A 19 -25.24 -1.55 6.68
C LEU A 19 -25.04 -1.46 5.16
N ASP A 20 -25.89 -2.04 4.33
CA ASP A 20 -25.67 -2.18 2.89
C ASP A 20 -25.39 -0.84 2.19
N ALA A 21 -26.14 0.21 2.52
CA ALA A 21 -25.95 1.54 1.96
C ALA A 21 -24.62 2.20 2.41
N LEU A 22 -24.01 1.73 3.49
CA LEU A 22 -22.81 2.31 4.09
C LEU A 22 -21.51 1.63 3.61
N PHE A 23 -21.59 0.41 3.11
CA PHE A 23 -20.41 -0.34 2.69
C PHE A 23 -19.51 0.39 1.68
N PRO A 24 -20.01 1.14 0.68
CA PRO A 24 -19.12 1.91 -0.20
C PRO A 24 -18.28 2.94 0.56
N THR A 25 -18.87 3.61 1.55
CA THR A 25 -18.15 4.57 2.40
C THR A 25 -17.16 3.86 3.32
N PHE A 26 -17.58 2.78 3.97
CA PHE A 26 -16.68 1.99 4.83
C PHE A 26 -15.50 1.43 4.04
N LEU A 27 -15.73 0.96 2.82
CA LEU A 27 -14.67 0.47 1.94
C LEU A 27 -13.66 1.57 1.60
N GLN A 28 -14.13 2.75 1.23
CA GLN A 28 -13.26 3.89 0.93
C GLN A 28 -12.38 4.27 2.12
N LEU A 29 -12.95 4.34 3.33
CA LEU A 29 -12.20 4.66 4.54
C LEU A 29 -11.26 3.52 4.95
N ALA A 30 -11.70 2.27 4.82
CA ALA A 30 -10.87 1.10 5.04
C ALA A 30 -9.67 1.05 4.09
N GLU A 31 -9.86 1.31 2.79
CA GLU A 31 -8.78 1.37 1.82
C GLU A 31 -7.83 2.55 2.07
N GLN A 32 -8.34 3.70 2.53
CA GLN A 32 -7.48 4.80 2.96
C GLN A 32 -6.56 4.35 4.09
N ARG A 33 -7.08 3.65 5.12
CA ARG A 33 -6.27 3.08 6.21
C ARG A 33 -5.26 2.06 5.70
N ILE A 34 -5.67 1.15 4.82
CA ILE A 34 -4.83 0.09 4.27
C ILE A 34 -3.65 0.66 3.47
N TYR A 35 -3.88 1.64 2.62
CA TYR A 35 -2.88 2.11 1.66
C TYR A 35 -2.11 3.35 2.11
N ILE A 36 -2.75 4.28 2.82
CA ILE A 36 -2.13 5.54 3.27
C ILE A 36 -1.66 5.41 4.72
N GLY A 37 -2.42 4.67 5.54
CA GLY A 37 -2.22 4.55 6.99
C GLY A 37 -2.92 5.69 7.75
N GLU A 38 -2.99 5.51 9.04
CA GLU A 38 -3.43 6.52 10.01
C GLU A 38 -2.35 6.67 11.10
N VAL A 39 -2.48 7.65 11.98
CA VAL A 39 -1.56 7.79 13.12
C VAL A 39 -1.56 6.50 13.94
N ASN A 40 -0.39 5.91 14.13
CA ASN A 40 -0.18 4.63 14.80
C ASN A 40 -0.80 3.40 14.11
N SER A 41 -1.24 3.52 12.85
CA SER A 41 -1.79 2.43 12.08
C SER A 41 -0.86 2.07 10.92
N PRO A 42 -0.36 0.83 10.83
CA PRO A 42 0.56 0.44 9.76
C PRO A 42 -0.17 0.34 8.43
N LYS A 43 0.55 0.68 7.35
CA LYS A 43 0.08 0.52 5.96
C LYS A 43 0.57 -0.81 5.37
N VAL A 44 -0.22 -1.37 4.46
CA VAL A 44 0.15 -2.60 3.74
C VAL A 44 1.16 -2.27 2.65
N ARG A 45 2.28 -3.00 2.63
CA ARG A 45 3.31 -2.95 1.59
C ARG A 45 3.86 -4.35 1.35
N VAL A 46 3.28 -5.04 0.39
CA VAL A 46 3.62 -6.44 0.05
C VAL A 46 4.06 -6.56 -1.40
N ALA A 47 4.79 -7.63 -1.72
CA ALA A 47 5.30 -7.87 -3.06
C ALA A 47 4.21 -7.89 -4.13
N ALA A 48 3.03 -8.41 -3.81
CA ALA A 48 1.87 -8.44 -4.72
C ALA A 48 1.36 -7.05 -5.15
N MET A 49 1.72 -5.99 -4.42
CA MET A 49 1.41 -4.60 -4.76
C MET A 49 2.47 -3.95 -5.65
N ARG A 50 3.58 -4.64 -5.93
CA ARG A 50 4.66 -4.07 -6.74
C ARG A 50 4.28 -4.05 -8.20
N GLN A 51 4.49 -2.91 -8.82
CA GLN A 51 4.33 -2.72 -10.26
C GLN A 51 5.56 -2.04 -10.86
N PHE A 52 5.67 -2.18 -12.16
CA PHE A 52 6.71 -1.56 -12.96
C PHE A 52 6.06 -0.67 -14.03
N ALA A 53 6.63 0.51 -14.26
CA ALA A 53 6.22 1.40 -15.33
C ALA A 53 7.42 2.16 -15.88
N THR A 54 7.46 2.34 -17.21
CA THR A 54 8.41 3.26 -17.85
C THR A 54 7.74 4.62 -18.00
N LEU A 55 8.31 5.62 -17.34
CA LEU A 55 7.83 6.99 -17.35
C LEU A 55 8.48 7.75 -18.53
N ALA A 56 7.69 8.04 -19.55
CA ALA A 56 8.16 8.80 -20.71
C ALA A 56 8.30 10.31 -20.43
N ASN A 57 7.52 10.84 -19.49
CA ASN A 57 7.42 12.27 -19.17
C ASN A 57 7.33 12.57 -17.67
N GLY A 58 7.63 11.61 -16.81
CA GLY A 58 7.62 11.80 -15.36
C GLY A 58 6.24 11.81 -14.69
N THR A 59 5.15 11.57 -15.41
CA THR A 59 3.81 11.52 -14.82
C THR A 59 3.64 10.26 -13.96
N ARG A 60 3.10 10.42 -12.76
CA ARG A 60 2.79 9.31 -11.86
C ARG A 60 1.80 8.34 -12.48
N PRO A 61 2.05 7.02 -12.39
CA PRO A 61 1.07 6.01 -12.78
C PRO A 61 -0.20 6.08 -11.90
N SER A 62 -1.32 5.62 -12.45
CA SER A 62 -2.56 5.47 -11.67
C SER A 62 -2.36 4.50 -10.51
N GLY A 63 -3.00 4.76 -9.38
CA GLY A 63 -2.87 3.92 -8.20
C GLY A 63 -1.50 3.95 -7.49
N PHE A 64 -0.57 4.80 -7.92
CA PHE A 64 0.74 4.96 -7.29
C PHE A 64 0.62 5.27 -5.79
N LEU A 65 1.38 4.56 -4.97
CA LEU A 65 1.48 4.78 -3.53
C LEU A 65 2.88 5.26 -3.12
N GLU A 66 3.91 4.53 -3.53
CA GLU A 66 5.27 4.77 -3.05
C GLU A 66 6.29 4.21 -4.05
N ALA A 67 7.32 4.98 -4.39
CA ALA A 67 8.41 4.51 -5.22
C ALA A 67 9.32 3.57 -4.42
N ILE A 68 9.71 2.47 -5.04
CA ILE A 68 10.70 1.53 -4.50
C ILE A 68 12.06 1.79 -5.12
N LYS A 69 12.09 1.96 -6.44
CA LYS A 69 13.31 2.17 -7.22
C LYS A 69 12.98 3.01 -8.45
N VAL A 70 13.84 3.97 -8.74
CA VAL A 70 13.82 4.74 -9.98
C VAL A 70 15.19 4.62 -10.64
N ASN A 71 15.25 4.31 -11.92
CA ASN A 71 16.50 4.24 -12.68
C ASN A 71 16.31 4.74 -14.11
N GLU A 72 17.41 5.06 -14.77
CA GLU A 72 17.39 5.38 -16.20
C GLU A 72 16.99 4.13 -16.99
N ALA A 73 16.03 4.23 -17.91
CA ALA A 73 15.59 3.09 -18.72
C ALA A 73 16.70 2.54 -19.62
N SER A 74 17.62 3.40 -20.07
CA SER A 74 18.80 3.02 -20.86
C SER A 74 19.93 2.40 -20.04
N SER A 75 19.90 2.52 -18.71
CA SER A 75 20.98 2.10 -17.81
C SER A 75 20.41 1.60 -16.49
N PRO A 76 19.92 0.34 -16.41
CA PRO A 76 19.24 -0.21 -15.22
C PRO A 76 20.07 -0.18 -13.92
N ASP A 77 21.39 -0.13 -14.04
CA ASP A 77 22.33 -0.05 -12.91
C ASP A 77 22.43 1.36 -12.32
N LYS A 78 21.95 2.37 -13.06
CA LYS A 78 21.97 3.76 -12.62
C LYS A 78 20.69 4.10 -11.89
N THR A 79 20.65 3.79 -10.60
CA THR A 79 19.54 4.17 -9.71
C THR A 79 19.62 5.64 -9.33
N LEU A 80 18.46 6.29 -9.25
CA LEU A 80 18.31 7.64 -8.75
C LEU A 80 17.89 7.60 -7.29
N ASP A 81 18.43 8.51 -6.49
CA ASP A 81 18.10 8.64 -5.08
C ASP A 81 16.95 9.64 -4.88
N PHE A 82 16.06 9.34 -3.93
CA PHE A 82 15.04 10.30 -3.56
C PHE A 82 15.64 11.46 -2.76
N CYS A 83 15.31 12.67 -3.16
CA CYS A 83 15.71 13.88 -2.46
C CYS A 83 14.50 14.82 -2.30
N PRO A 84 14.33 15.50 -1.15
CA PRO A 84 13.32 16.54 -1.01
C PRO A 84 13.47 17.64 -2.07
N LEU A 85 12.35 18.15 -2.59
CA LEU A 85 12.31 19.09 -3.71
C LEU A 85 13.21 20.34 -3.49
N ASN A 86 13.24 20.85 -2.26
CA ASN A 86 14.05 22.03 -1.89
C ASN A 86 15.57 21.78 -1.90
N ARG A 87 16.03 20.55 -1.99
CA ARG A 87 17.44 20.16 -2.05
C ARG A 87 17.84 19.56 -3.38
N LEU A 88 16.88 19.32 -4.28
CA LEU A 88 17.10 18.59 -5.53
C LEU A 88 18.20 19.21 -6.41
N SER A 89 18.30 20.55 -6.47
CA SER A 89 19.32 21.26 -7.24
C SER A 89 20.76 21.12 -6.69
N LEU A 90 20.91 20.62 -5.46
CA LEU A 90 22.21 20.40 -4.82
C LEU A 90 22.71 18.96 -4.97
N GLU A 91 21.84 18.06 -5.40
CA GLU A 91 22.13 16.63 -5.50
C GLU A 91 22.34 16.20 -6.95
N ARG A 92 23.17 15.18 -7.13
CA ARG A 92 23.35 14.53 -8.43
C ARG A 92 22.59 13.22 -8.46
N ARG A 93 22.00 12.89 -9.63
CA ARG A 93 21.29 11.63 -9.83
C ARG A 93 20.17 11.43 -8.80
N ALA A 94 19.40 12.46 -8.58
CA ALA A 94 18.31 12.47 -7.64
C ALA A 94 17.00 12.81 -8.32
N PHE A 95 15.91 12.39 -7.70
CA PHE A 95 14.55 12.74 -8.10
C PHE A 95 13.73 13.20 -6.91
N SER A 96 12.70 13.96 -7.20
CA SER A 96 11.66 14.36 -6.26
C SER A 96 10.29 14.25 -6.91
N TRP A 97 9.25 14.34 -6.09
CA TRP A 97 7.88 14.46 -6.58
C TRP A 97 7.36 15.87 -6.33
N ASP A 98 6.90 16.52 -7.40
CA ASP A 98 6.11 17.74 -7.32
C ASP A 98 4.68 17.41 -7.78
N GLY A 99 3.79 17.24 -6.81
CA GLY A 99 2.42 16.79 -7.07
C GLY A 99 2.38 15.45 -7.80
N GLN A 100 1.92 15.44 -9.04
CA GLN A 100 1.82 14.25 -9.90
C GLN A 100 3.03 14.06 -10.82
N THR A 101 4.01 14.95 -10.76
CA THR A 101 5.15 14.96 -11.69
C THR A 101 6.44 14.62 -10.95
N LEU A 102 7.24 13.75 -11.56
CA LEU A 102 8.60 13.47 -11.13
C LEU A 102 9.53 14.54 -11.68
N VAL A 103 10.27 15.17 -10.80
CA VAL A 103 11.29 16.18 -11.11
C VAL A 103 12.67 15.60 -10.89
N LEU A 104 13.58 15.87 -11.82
CA LEU A 104 14.95 15.34 -11.80
C LEU A 104 15.96 16.45 -11.45
N SER A 105 17.10 16.05 -10.88
CA SER A 105 18.30 16.88 -10.85
C SER A 105 18.91 17.06 -12.26
N ASP A 106 19.70 18.12 -12.46
CA ASP A 106 20.03 18.72 -13.77
C ASP A 106 20.64 17.84 -14.87
N ASP A 107 21.19 16.67 -14.54
CA ASP A 107 21.95 15.85 -15.50
C ASP A 107 21.19 14.65 -16.07
N GLN A 108 19.86 14.59 -15.90
CA GLN A 108 19.11 13.38 -16.21
C GLN A 108 17.87 13.65 -17.07
N GLY A 109 17.54 12.65 -17.86
CA GLY A 109 16.43 12.73 -18.79
C GLY A 109 15.48 11.52 -18.72
N PHE A 110 14.35 11.65 -19.36
CA PHE A 110 13.41 10.56 -19.59
C PHE A 110 13.82 9.74 -20.85
N PRO A 111 13.42 8.48 -20.95
CA PRO A 111 12.51 7.75 -20.06
C PRO A 111 13.20 7.18 -18.80
N LEU A 112 12.42 7.03 -17.73
CA LEU A 112 12.82 6.41 -16.48
C LEU A 112 12.00 5.17 -16.19
N ASP A 113 12.64 4.18 -15.61
CA ASP A 113 11.99 2.97 -15.11
C ASP A 113 11.68 3.12 -13.62
N LEU A 114 10.42 2.97 -13.29
CA LEU A 114 9.88 3.09 -11.94
C LEU A 114 9.37 1.73 -11.46
N THR A 115 9.93 1.23 -10.38
CA THR A 115 9.33 0.16 -9.58
C THR A 115 8.63 0.79 -8.38
N TYR A 116 7.37 0.47 -8.15
CA TYR A 116 6.56 1.14 -7.13
C TYR A 116 5.51 0.22 -6.52
N TYR A 117 4.99 0.61 -5.36
CA TYR A 117 3.77 0.04 -4.82
C TYR A 117 2.54 0.73 -5.41
N ALA A 118 1.59 -0.06 -5.87
CA ALA A 118 0.30 0.41 -6.36
C ALA A 118 -0.85 -0.10 -5.49
N LYS A 119 -1.98 0.63 -5.52
CA LYS A 119 -3.23 0.12 -4.95
C LYS A 119 -3.65 -1.14 -5.70
N LEU A 120 -4.16 -2.11 -4.95
CA LEU A 120 -4.86 -3.25 -5.54
C LEU A 120 -6.21 -2.79 -6.11
N THR A 121 -6.79 -3.60 -6.98
CA THR A 121 -8.14 -3.32 -7.51
C THR A 121 -9.15 -3.30 -6.37
N THR A 122 -9.91 -2.21 -6.25
CA THR A 122 -10.99 -2.07 -5.27
C THR A 122 -12.14 -3.00 -5.66
N PRO A 123 -12.62 -3.89 -4.79
CA PRO A 123 -13.76 -4.73 -5.07
C PRO A 123 -15.05 -3.90 -5.08
N VAL A 124 -15.90 -4.07 -6.10
CA VAL A 124 -17.16 -3.33 -6.28
C VAL A 124 -18.36 -4.27 -6.27
N ALA A 125 -18.34 -5.29 -7.11
CA ALA A 125 -19.38 -6.33 -7.14
C ALA A 125 -19.15 -7.38 -6.05
N ASP A 126 -20.21 -8.02 -5.58
CA ASP A 126 -20.11 -9.02 -4.49
C ASP A 126 -19.19 -10.20 -4.83
N SER A 127 -19.07 -10.51 -6.12
CA SER A 127 -18.16 -11.55 -6.61
C SER A 127 -16.69 -11.11 -6.68
N ASP A 128 -16.42 -9.82 -6.57
CA ASP A 128 -15.06 -9.31 -6.77
C ASP A 128 -14.13 -9.71 -5.61
N SER A 129 -12.89 -9.96 -5.97
CA SER A 129 -11.82 -10.20 -5.04
C SER A 129 -10.54 -9.49 -5.52
N ASN A 130 -9.58 -9.34 -4.63
CA ASN A 130 -8.23 -8.95 -4.96
C ASN A 130 -7.25 -9.77 -4.12
N TRP A 131 -5.96 -9.61 -4.40
CA TRP A 131 -4.94 -10.39 -3.69
C TRP A 131 -5.07 -10.32 -2.16
N LEU A 132 -5.40 -9.14 -1.61
CA LEU A 132 -5.49 -8.95 -0.16
C LEU A 132 -6.73 -9.64 0.43
N THR A 133 -7.88 -9.57 -0.26
CA THR A 133 -9.10 -10.27 0.19
C THR A 133 -8.96 -11.79 0.13
N GLU A 134 -8.11 -12.30 -0.77
CA GLU A 134 -7.86 -13.74 -0.92
C GLU A 134 -6.81 -14.25 0.09
N ASN A 135 -5.71 -13.52 0.27
CA ASN A 135 -4.54 -13.99 1.02
C ASN A 135 -4.48 -13.47 2.46
N ALA A 136 -5.08 -12.32 2.75
CA ALA A 136 -5.12 -11.72 4.07
C ALA A 136 -6.47 -11.02 4.35
N PRO A 137 -7.61 -11.74 4.29
CA PRO A 137 -8.93 -11.15 4.46
C PRO A 137 -9.13 -10.47 5.80
N SER A 138 -8.40 -10.89 6.83
CA SER A 138 -8.42 -10.28 8.16
C SER A 138 -8.05 -8.80 8.16
N VAL A 139 -7.22 -8.35 7.22
CA VAL A 139 -6.85 -6.93 7.08
C VAL A 139 -8.05 -6.10 6.64
N TYR A 140 -8.77 -6.55 5.58
CA TYR A 140 -9.99 -5.87 5.16
C TYR A 140 -11.09 -5.95 6.22
N LEU A 141 -11.33 -7.15 6.77
CA LEU A 141 -12.37 -7.35 7.77
C LEU A 141 -12.16 -6.45 8.99
N ALA A 142 -10.99 -6.45 9.59
CA ALA A 142 -10.70 -5.60 10.74
C ALA A 142 -10.83 -4.11 10.39
N SER A 143 -10.35 -3.68 9.20
CA SER A 143 -10.47 -2.30 8.76
C SER A 143 -11.92 -1.85 8.56
N LEU A 144 -12.77 -2.70 7.98
CA LEU A 144 -14.21 -2.46 7.81
C LEU A 144 -14.94 -2.43 9.16
N LEU A 145 -14.61 -3.34 10.07
CA LEU A 145 -15.20 -3.38 11.41
C LEU A 145 -14.87 -2.13 12.22
N VAL A 146 -13.67 -1.55 12.07
CA VAL A 146 -13.36 -0.26 12.69
C VAL A 146 -14.36 0.81 12.24
N GLU A 147 -14.67 0.90 10.94
CA GLU A 147 -15.62 1.90 10.44
C GLU A 147 -17.05 1.61 10.87
N ALA A 148 -17.47 0.34 10.85
CA ALA A 148 -18.79 -0.06 11.28
C ALA A 148 -19.03 0.25 12.78
N TYR A 149 -18.05 -0.03 13.65
CA TYR A 149 -18.15 0.29 15.07
C TYR A 149 -18.05 1.79 15.36
N ARG A 150 -17.21 2.55 14.63
CA ARG A 150 -17.19 4.02 14.72
C ARG A 150 -18.55 4.62 14.35
N TRP A 151 -19.16 4.13 13.28
CA TRP A 151 -20.48 4.56 12.87
C TRP A 151 -21.54 4.20 13.92
N ALA A 152 -21.44 3.04 14.57
CA ALA A 152 -22.31 2.61 15.67
C ALA A 152 -22.00 3.31 17.00
N MET A 153 -21.02 4.22 17.06
CA MET A 153 -20.56 4.91 18.28
C MET A 153 -20.06 3.95 19.37
N ASP A 154 -19.52 2.79 18.99
CA ASP A 154 -18.87 1.83 19.89
C ASP A 154 -17.34 1.99 19.80
N ASP A 155 -16.83 3.00 20.52
CA ASP A 155 -15.40 3.32 20.50
C ASP A 155 -14.53 2.19 21.06
N GLN A 156 -15.04 1.40 21.99
CA GLN A 156 -14.31 0.29 22.60
C GLN A 156 -14.12 -0.84 21.57
N ALA A 157 -15.17 -1.22 20.86
CA ALA A 157 -15.08 -2.21 19.80
C ALA A 157 -14.22 -1.69 18.64
N ALA A 158 -14.38 -0.43 18.24
CA ALA A 158 -13.56 0.19 17.20
C ALA A 158 -12.07 0.17 17.55
N ALA A 159 -11.71 0.49 18.80
CA ALA A 159 -10.32 0.45 19.26
C ALA A 159 -9.74 -0.98 19.26
N ARG A 160 -10.53 -1.97 19.66
CA ARG A 160 -10.14 -3.39 19.61
C ARG A 160 -9.85 -3.81 18.17
N GLU A 161 -10.75 -3.49 17.23
CA GLU A 161 -10.56 -3.85 15.82
C GLU A 161 -9.41 -3.07 15.15
N ALA A 162 -9.13 -1.85 15.57
CA ALA A 162 -7.94 -1.12 15.13
C ALA A 162 -6.62 -1.82 15.58
N ASN A 163 -6.60 -2.38 16.79
CA ASN A 163 -5.47 -3.20 17.25
C ASN A 163 -5.34 -4.52 16.47
N ASN A 164 -6.46 -5.19 16.18
CA ASN A 164 -6.50 -6.38 15.34
C ASN A 164 -5.97 -6.09 13.94
N TYR A 165 -6.40 -4.98 13.34
CA TYR A 165 -5.89 -4.51 12.05
C TYR A 165 -4.37 -4.29 12.09
N ALA A 166 -3.86 -3.56 13.07
CA ALA A 166 -2.44 -3.28 13.19
C ALA A 166 -1.61 -4.57 13.32
N SER A 167 -2.10 -5.52 14.12
CA SER A 167 -1.48 -6.85 14.28
C SER A 167 -1.47 -7.64 12.96
N ALA A 168 -2.60 -7.68 12.25
CA ALA A 168 -2.72 -8.38 10.98
C ALA A 168 -1.77 -7.79 9.91
N VAL A 169 -1.70 -6.46 9.78
CA VAL A 169 -0.81 -5.80 8.81
C VAL A 169 0.65 -6.00 9.16
N ASN A 170 1.04 -5.91 10.44
CA ASN A 170 2.41 -6.14 10.86
C ASN A 170 2.84 -7.59 10.58
N SER A 171 1.98 -8.56 10.87
CA SER A 171 2.22 -9.97 10.56
C SER A 171 2.39 -10.18 9.05
N LEU A 172 1.47 -9.64 8.24
CA LEU A 172 1.50 -9.74 6.79
C LEU A 172 2.78 -9.13 6.20
N ASN A 173 3.12 -7.90 6.57
CA ASN A 173 4.33 -7.23 6.09
C ASN A 173 5.61 -7.96 6.52
N SER A 174 5.61 -8.57 7.70
CA SER A 174 6.76 -9.34 8.21
C SER A 174 6.93 -10.65 7.45
N GLN A 175 5.85 -11.37 7.18
CA GLN A 175 5.85 -12.59 6.38
C GLN A 175 6.31 -12.33 4.94
N ASP A 176 5.83 -11.26 4.32
CA ASP A 176 6.23 -10.86 2.97
C ASP A 176 7.73 -10.54 2.90
N ARG A 177 8.26 -9.79 3.88
CA ARG A 177 9.72 -9.53 3.99
C ARG A 177 10.53 -10.81 4.17
N ALA A 178 10.07 -11.72 5.03
CA ALA A 178 10.72 -13.00 5.25
C ALA A 178 10.73 -13.85 3.97
N ALA A 179 9.62 -13.88 3.22
CA ALA A 179 9.54 -14.58 1.94
C ALA A 179 10.50 -13.99 0.91
N GLN A 180 10.66 -12.66 0.84
CA GLN A 180 11.61 -12.00 -0.07
C GLN A 180 13.06 -12.28 0.26
N SER A 181 13.40 -12.53 1.54
CA SER A 181 14.76 -12.84 1.99
C SER A 181 15.06 -14.34 2.04
N SER A 182 14.07 -15.20 1.91
CA SER A 182 14.20 -16.66 2.09
C SER A 182 15.05 -17.39 1.04
N GLY A 183 15.62 -16.72 0.07
CA GLY A 183 16.59 -17.26 -0.90
C GLY A 183 17.92 -16.51 -0.92
N SER A 184 18.08 -15.50 -0.07
CA SER A 184 19.30 -14.69 -0.09
C SER A 184 20.46 -15.40 0.61
N ARG A 185 21.60 -15.48 -0.09
CA ARG A 185 22.85 -16.00 0.49
C ARG A 185 23.36 -14.99 1.53
N LEU A 186 23.46 -15.40 2.79
CA LEU A 186 24.13 -14.62 3.84
C LEU A 186 25.61 -14.45 3.45
N ILE A 187 25.96 -13.27 2.94
CA ILE A 187 27.35 -12.88 2.76
C ILE A 187 27.80 -12.25 4.08
N VAL A 188 28.43 -13.06 4.94
CA VAL A 188 29.15 -12.53 6.09
C VAL A 188 30.40 -11.83 5.56
N ARG A 189 30.39 -10.51 5.47
CA ARG A 189 31.61 -9.73 5.28
C ARG A 189 32.45 -9.89 6.55
N GLY A 190 33.45 -10.76 6.50
CA GLY A 190 34.50 -10.83 7.50
C GLY A 190 35.20 -9.47 7.54
N GLY A 191 35.06 -8.78 8.68
CA GLY A 191 35.85 -7.58 8.91
C GLY A 191 37.34 -7.92 8.90
N ARG A 192 38.14 -7.19 8.16
CA ARG A 192 39.59 -7.05 8.35
C ARG A 192 39.85 -5.78 9.13
#